data_c1325e9b3592e004d80c273621b12d62
#
_entry.id   c1325e9b3592e004d80c273621b12d62
#
_cell.length_a   1.000
_cell.length_b   1.000
_cell.length_c   1.000
_cell.angle_alpha   90.00
_cell.angle_beta   90.00
_cell.angle_gamma   90.00
#
_symmetry.space_group_name_H-M   'P 1'
#
loop_
_entity.id
_entity.type
_entity.pdbx_description
1 polymer ?
#
loop_
_entity_poly.entity_id
_entity_poly.type
_entity_poly.pdbx_seq_one_letter_code
_entity_poly.pdbx_strand_id
1 'polypeptide(L)'
;METDLLIGTFVNATTNSEYLSPFLLKHPIGGKVSSEVEQVVRQMAKKFELDGYEVSEIAEDPINGIELQKGFYLISGAETVVMFQRMEKQLQRQMTRFDMELMTWVMYQSGLMVTGADYARVAGDWDRYAKAMMQLHDTYDVLLLPTVANTAPKQDAYSLDANLIEKMEHIHELSHEDRQEIVWKMFESSVEDTPFTQRMNITGQPAISLPVGRSQEGMPIGVQLVAAKGREDLLLMIAEQWEQDELWKF
;
A
#
# COMPACT_ATOMS: atom_id res chain seq x y z
N MET A 1 27.91 24.31 -14.75
CA MET A 1 29.13 23.56 -14.40
C MET A 1 29.00 22.87 -13.02
N GLU A 2 27.81 22.88 -12.41
CA GLU A 2 27.52 22.21 -11.13
C GLU A 2 26.63 20.97 -11.26
N THR A 3 26.00 20.75 -12.40
CA THR A 3 25.13 19.59 -12.67
C THR A 3 25.92 18.31 -12.96
N ASP A 4 27.10 18.43 -13.56
CA ASP A 4 27.96 17.26 -13.89
C ASP A 4 28.63 16.64 -12.65
N LEU A 5 28.78 17.41 -11.57
CA LEU A 5 29.39 16.91 -10.33
C LEU A 5 28.44 16.02 -9.52
N LEU A 6 27.12 16.29 -9.62
CA LEU A 6 26.09 15.50 -8.94
C LEU A 6 25.90 14.13 -9.61
N ILE A 7 25.85 14.09 -10.94
CA ILE A 7 25.72 12.85 -11.71
C ILE A 7 26.94 11.94 -11.51
N GLY A 8 28.16 12.51 -11.50
CA GLY A 8 29.40 11.76 -11.26
C GLY A 8 29.50 11.14 -9.84
N THR A 9 28.91 11.78 -8.85
CA THR A 9 28.91 11.31 -7.46
C THR A 9 27.92 10.14 -7.25
N PHE A 10 26.77 10.17 -7.94
CA PHE A 10 25.78 9.09 -7.88
C PHE A 10 26.25 7.81 -8.60
N VAL A 11 26.87 7.92 -9.75
CA VAL A 11 27.40 6.77 -10.52
C VAL A 11 28.55 6.06 -9.78
N ASN A 12 29.37 6.77 -9.02
CA ASN A 12 30.44 6.16 -8.22
C ASN A 12 29.93 5.46 -6.94
N ALA A 13 28.76 5.78 -6.43
CA ALA A 13 28.16 5.08 -5.31
C ALA A 13 27.68 3.66 -5.69
N THR A 14 27.38 3.42 -6.99
CA THR A 14 26.90 2.12 -7.49
C THR A 14 28.03 1.11 -7.76
N THR A 15 29.28 1.55 -7.87
CA THR A 15 30.41 0.66 -8.23
C THR A 15 31.11 0.00 -7.05
N ASN A 16 30.69 0.25 -5.81
CA ASN A 16 31.43 -0.24 -4.63
C ASN A 16 30.52 -0.56 -3.44
N SER A 17 29.31 -1.07 -3.63
CA SER A 17 28.46 -1.32 -2.49
C SER A 17 27.85 -2.70 -2.50
N GLU A 18 28.03 -3.35 -1.41
CA GLU A 18 27.30 -4.49 -0.92
C GLU A 18 25.86 -4.05 -0.55
N TYR A 19 25.04 -3.61 -1.56
CA TYR A 19 23.64 -3.30 -1.30
C TYR A 19 22.84 -4.58 -1.13
N LEU A 20 22.08 -4.65 -0.06
CA LEU A 20 21.18 -5.75 0.24
C LEU A 20 19.76 -5.36 -0.24
N SER A 21 19.20 -6.13 -1.17
CA SER A 21 17.85 -5.94 -1.67
C SER A 21 17.02 -7.19 -1.43
N PRO A 22 16.23 -7.26 -0.34
CA PRO A 22 15.30 -8.35 -0.13
C PRO A 22 14.07 -8.20 -1.03
N PHE A 23 13.42 -9.31 -1.35
CA PHE A 23 12.10 -9.29 -1.93
C PHE A 23 11.10 -10.04 -1.06
N LEU A 24 9.84 -9.60 -1.08
CA LEU A 24 8.74 -10.18 -0.33
C LEU A 24 7.59 -10.49 -1.29
N LEU A 25 7.20 -11.76 -1.36
CA LEU A 25 6.08 -12.24 -2.16
C LEU A 25 4.89 -12.66 -1.31
N LYS A 26 5.07 -12.81 0.00
CA LYS A 26 3.98 -13.22 0.89
C LYS A 26 2.89 -12.15 0.90
N HIS A 27 1.67 -12.58 0.58
CA HIS A 27 0.50 -11.72 0.59
C HIS A 27 0.18 -11.24 2.02
N PRO A 28 0.15 -9.92 2.30
CA PRO A 28 0.08 -9.39 3.66
C PRO A 28 -1.15 -9.80 4.47
N ILE A 29 -2.27 -10.11 3.80
CA ILE A 29 -3.53 -10.51 4.45
C ILE A 29 -3.90 -11.99 4.21
N GLY A 30 -2.95 -12.81 3.75
CA GLY A 30 -3.16 -14.26 3.56
C GLY A 30 -3.80 -14.67 2.24
N GLY A 31 -4.04 -13.74 1.32
CA GLY A 31 -4.48 -14.02 -0.04
C GLY A 31 -3.38 -14.62 -0.92
N LYS A 32 -3.55 -14.54 -2.23
CA LYS A 32 -2.59 -15.07 -3.21
C LYS A 32 -2.08 -13.96 -4.13
N VAL A 33 -0.79 -13.97 -4.38
CA VAL A 33 -0.19 -13.25 -5.50
C VAL A 33 -0.34 -14.12 -6.75
N SER A 34 -0.75 -13.54 -7.87
CA SER A 34 -0.86 -14.30 -9.13
C SER A 34 0.51 -14.76 -9.61
N SER A 35 0.55 -15.91 -10.28
CA SER A 35 1.80 -16.47 -10.80
C SER A 35 2.53 -15.54 -11.78
N GLU A 36 1.79 -14.72 -12.53
CA GLU A 36 2.36 -13.75 -13.46
C GLU A 36 3.06 -12.60 -12.70
N VAL A 37 2.42 -12.08 -11.65
CA VAL A 37 3.02 -11.04 -10.77
C VAL A 37 4.22 -11.61 -10.03
N GLU A 38 4.11 -12.82 -9.46
CA GLU A 38 5.23 -13.48 -8.79
C GLU A 38 6.43 -13.67 -9.74
N GLN A 39 6.18 -14.11 -10.97
CA GLN A 39 7.23 -14.27 -11.97
C GLN A 39 7.93 -12.96 -12.28
N VAL A 40 7.20 -11.85 -12.43
CA VAL A 40 7.79 -10.53 -12.70
C VAL A 40 8.65 -10.08 -11.52
N VAL A 41 8.18 -10.22 -10.27
CA VAL A 41 8.99 -9.86 -9.09
C VAL A 41 10.28 -10.70 -9.03
N ARG A 42 10.20 -12.01 -9.27
CA ARG A 42 11.39 -12.88 -9.28
C ARG A 42 12.36 -12.54 -10.42
N GLN A 43 11.86 -12.12 -11.59
CA GLN A 43 12.70 -11.62 -12.68
C GLN A 43 13.45 -10.35 -12.29
N MET A 44 12.79 -9.43 -11.59
CA MET A 44 13.43 -8.20 -11.12
C MET A 44 14.40 -8.45 -9.95
N ALA A 45 14.11 -9.40 -9.07
CA ALA A 45 15.06 -9.88 -8.07
C ALA A 45 16.34 -10.43 -8.75
N LYS A 46 16.19 -11.22 -9.81
CA LYS A 46 17.31 -11.72 -10.61
C LYS A 46 18.07 -10.59 -11.33
N LYS A 47 17.38 -9.56 -11.82
CA LYS A 47 18.01 -8.37 -12.40
C LYS A 47 18.90 -7.66 -11.36
N PHE A 48 18.41 -7.47 -10.12
CA PHE A 48 19.20 -6.92 -9.03
C PHE A 48 20.47 -7.74 -8.77
N GLU A 49 20.40 -9.08 -8.75
CA GLU A 49 21.60 -9.92 -8.60
C GLU A 49 22.61 -9.70 -9.75
N LEU A 50 22.11 -9.58 -11.00
CA LEU A 50 22.96 -9.33 -12.16
C LEU A 50 23.58 -7.93 -12.14
N ASP A 51 22.93 -6.96 -11.52
CA ASP A 51 23.44 -5.61 -11.31
C ASP A 51 24.42 -5.53 -10.12
N GLY A 52 24.67 -6.64 -9.42
CA GLY A 52 25.63 -6.74 -8.33
C GLY A 52 25.06 -6.50 -6.94
N TYR A 53 23.73 -6.48 -6.78
CA TYR A 53 23.10 -6.42 -5.46
C TYR A 53 23.07 -7.81 -4.82
N GLU A 54 23.19 -7.87 -3.51
CA GLU A 54 22.90 -9.08 -2.76
C GLU A 54 21.40 -9.17 -2.54
N VAL A 55 20.76 -10.25 -2.99
CA VAL A 55 19.30 -10.44 -2.96
C VAL A 55 18.92 -11.61 -2.07
N SER A 56 17.91 -11.42 -1.21
CA SER A 56 17.37 -12.47 -0.35
C SER A 56 15.84 -12.43 -0.32
N GLU A 57 15.19 -13.57 -0.08
CA GLU A 57 13.74 -13.62 0.11
C GLU A 57 13.40 -13.50 1.59
N ILE A 58 12.50 -12.56 1.95
CA ILE A 58 11.97 -12.45 3.31
C ILE A 58 10.88 -13.49 3.51
N ALA A 59 11.13 -14.46 4.39
CA ALA A 59 10.19 -15.54 4.67
C ALA A 59 8.99 -15.10 5.51
N GLU A 60 9.16 -14.12 6.39
CA GLU A 60 8.13 -13.62 7.30
C GLU A 60 7.95 -12.12 7.20
N ASP A 61 6.71 -11.70 7.04
CA ASP A 61 6.35 -10.29 7.08
C ASP A 61 6.40 -9.79 8.53
N PRO A 62 7.17 -8.74 8.85
CA PRO A 62 7.26 -8.20 10.21
C PRO A 62 5.98 -7.50 10.67
N ILE A 63 4.99 -7.31 9.79
CA ILE A 63 3.77 -6.56 10.04
C ILE A 63 2.55 -7.45 9.76
N ASN A 64 1.59 -7.47 10.70
CA ASN A 64 0.28 -8.07 10.47
C ASN A 64 -0.54 -7.18 9.54
N GLY A 65 -0.68 -7.59 8.28
CA GLY A 65 -1.35 -6.81 7.25
C GLY A 65 -2.85 -6.61 7.50
N ILE A 66 -3.55 -7.59 8.11
CA ILE A 66 -4.98 -7.48 8.43
C ILE A 66 -5.20 -6.39 9.49
N GLU A 67 -4.42 -6.40 10.57
CA GLU A 67 -4.53 -5.39 11.63
C GLU A 67 -4.15 -4.00 11.12
N LEU A 68 -3.13 -3.91 10.28
CA LEU A 68 -2.72 -2.67 9.63
C LEU A 68 -3.87 -2.09 8.79
N GLN A 69 -4.51 -2.90 7.94
CA GLN A 69 -5.61 -2.47 7.09
C GLN A 69 -6.85 -2.07 7.89
N LYS A 70 -7.23 -2.86 8.91
CA LYS A 70 -8.36 -2.51 9.80
C LYS A 70 -8.10 -1.20 10.53
N GLY A 71 -6.89 -0.98 11.02
CA GLY A 71 -6.48 0.28 11.64
C GLY A 71 -6.54 1.47 10.67
N PHE A 72 -6.10 1.28 9.41
CA PHE A 72 -6.20 2.29 8.36
C PHE A 72 -7.66 2.72 8.12
N TYR A 73 -8.58 1.77 7.97
CA TYR A 73 -9.99 2.10 7.76
C TYR A 73 -10.65 2.75 8.98
N LEU A 74 -10.28 2.36 10.20
CA LEU A 74 -10.76 2.99 11.41
C LEU A 74 -10.38 4.49 11.46
N ILE A 75 -9.11 4.81 11.21
CA ILE A 75 -8.62 6.20 11.14
C ILE A 75 -9.30 6.95 9.99
N SER A 76 -9.39 6.34 8.80
CA SER A 76 -10.06 6.94 7.64
C SER A 76 -11.53 7.26 7.92
N GLY A 77 -12.22 6.40 8.68
CA GLY A 77 -13.58 6.68 9.15
C GLY A 77 -13.65 7.92 10.05
N ALA A 78 -12.75 8.03 11.03
CA ALA A 78 -12.69 9.19 11.91
C ALA A 78 -12.34 10.49 11.15
N GLU A 79 -11.44 10.43 10.18
CA GLU A 79 -11.09 11.58 9.31
C GLU A 79 -12.26 11.97 8.40
N THR A 80 -13.03 11.00 7.91
CA THR A 80 -14.25 11.23 7.14
C THR A 80 -15.27 12.03 7.97
N VAL A 81 -15.42 11.72 9.27
CA VAL A 81 -16.27 12.52 10.18
C VAL A 81 -15.80 13.96 10.28
N VAL A 82 -14.52 14.21 10.46
CA VAL A 82 -13.96 15.57 10.53
C VAL A 82 -14.22 16.34 9.22
N MET A 83 -14.07 15.68 8.09
CA MET A 83 -14.36 16.28 6.78
C MET A 83 -15.85 16.68 6.67
N PHE A 84 -16.78 15.79 7.00
CA PHE A 84 -18.21 16.08 6.91
C PHE A 84 -18.68 17.09 7.94
N GLN A 85 -18.16 17.08 9.16
CA GLN A 85 -18.48 18.14 10.14
C GLN A 85 -18.10 19.55 9.66
N ARG A 86 -17.01 19.68 8.90
CA ARG A 86 -16.64 20.96 8.25
C ARG A 86 -17.66 21.33 7.17
N MET A 87 -18.09 20.36 6.35
CA MET A 87 -19.10 20.58 5.31
C MET A 87 -20.46 20.93 5.93
N GLU A 88 -20.91 20.24 6.97
CA GLU A 88 -22.15 20.52 7.71
C GLU A 88 -22.17 21.95 8.25
N LYS A 89 -21.05 22.40 8.81
CA LYS A 89 -20.90 23.79 9.28
C LYS A 89 -21.02 24.80 8.15
N GLN A 90 -20.48 24.50 6.97
CA GLN A 90 -20.61 25.39 5.79
C GLN A 90 -22.02 25.38 5.21
N LEU A 91 -22.66 24.22 5.16
CA LEU A 91 -24.01 24.04 4.61
C LEU A 91 -25.12 24.40 5.60
N GLN A 92 -24.78 24.60 6.88
CA GLN A 92 -25.71 24.86 8.00
C GLN A 92 -26.80 23.78 8.14
N ARG A 93 -26.47 22.54 7.80
CA ARG A 93 -27.33 21.36 7.98
C ARG A 93 -26.49 20.11 8.16
N GLN A 94 -27.08 19.08 8.74
CA GLN A 94 -26.47 17.75 8.82
C GLN A 94 -26.42 17.09 7.45
N MET A 95 -25.38 16.25 7.24
CA MET A 95 -25.28 15.37 6.09
C MET A 95 -26.16 14.15 6.28
N THR A 96 -26.73 13.70 5.19
CA THR A 96 -27.61 12.54 5.13
C THR A 96 -27.08 11.48 4.19
N ARG A 97 -27.66 10.28 4.21
CA ARG A 97 -27.35 9.20 3.29
C ARG A 97 -27.40 9.62 1.81
N PHE A 98 -28.25 10.58 1.46
CA PHE A 98 -28.46 11.04 0.08
C PHE A 98 -27.45 12.09 -0.39
N ASP A 99 -26.59 12.56 0.50
CA ASP A 99 -25.54 13.54 0.17
C ASP A 99 -24.23 12.88 -0.30
N MET A 100 -24.14 11.56 -0.26
CA MET A 100 -22.91 10.83 -0.55
C MET A 100 -23.16 9.40 -1.04
N GLU A 101 -22.14 8.80 -1.65
CA GLU A 101 -22.15 7.39 -2.03
C GLU A 101 -22.28 6.48 -0.80
N LEU A 102 -22.87 5.29 -0.98
CA LEU A 102 -23.13 4.35 0.12
C LEU A 102 -21.87 3.99 0.91
N MET A 103 -20.77 3.71 0.23
CA MET A 103 -19.51 3.39 0.89
C MET A 103 -18.99 4.55 1.75
N THR A 104 -19.12 5.77 1.27
CA THR A 104 -18.75 6.98 2.02
C THR A 104 -19.65 7.19 3.25
N TRP A 105 -20.95 6.91 3.11
CA TRP A 105 -21.88 6.92 4.23
C TRP A 105 -21.50 5.92 5.31
N VAL A 106 -21.12 4.70 4.92
CA VAL A 106 -20.64 3.66 5.84
C VAL A 106 -19.40 4.13 6.59
N MET A 107 -18.41 4.71 5.90
CA MET A 107 -17.22 5.27 6.54
C MET A 107 -17.57 6.38 7.53
N TYR A 108 -18.44 7.31 7.14
CA TYR A 108 -18.90 8.39 8.02
C TYR A 108 -19.60 7.85 9.28
N GLN A 109 -20.56 6.95 9.12
CA GLN A 109 -21.31 6.38 10.24
C GLN A 109 -20.45 5.51 11.16
N SER A 110 -19.51 4.78 10.60
CA SER A 110 -18.54 4.00 11.36
C SER A 110 -17.58 4.91 12.14
N GLY A 111 -17.11 5.98 11.52
CA GLY A 111 -16.22 6.95 12.13
C GLY A 111 -16.84 7.71 13.31
N LEU A 112 -18.17 7.95 13.30
CA LEU A 112 -18.88 8.58 14.41
C LEU A 112 -18.78 7.80 15.73
N MET A 113 -18.48 6.51 15.69
CA MET A 113 -18.33 5.66 16.87
C MET A 113 -16.88 5.45 17.29
N VAL A 114 -15.90 5.92 16.52
CA VAL A 114 -14.48 5.82 16.88
C VAL A 114 -14.19 6.70 18.08
N THR A 115 -13.68 6.11 19.14
CA THR A 115 -13.31 6.84 20.36
C THR A 115 -11.88 7.40 20.25
N GLY A 116 -11.56 8.38 21.11
CA GLY A 116 -10.17 8.84 21.24
C GLY A 116 -9.19 7.73 21.68
N ALA A 117 -9.67 6.72 22.42
CA ALA A 117 -8.88 5.56 22.81
C ALA A 117 -8.58 4.64 21.60
N ASP A 118 -9.56 4.40 20.73
CA ASP A 118 -9.36 3.63 19.50
C ASP A 118 -8.36 4.31 18.58
N TYR A 119 -8.51 5.62 18.39
CA TYR A 119 -7.57 6.41 17.59
C TYR A 119 -6.15 6.33 18.14
N ALA A 120 -5.98 6.54 19.45
CA ALA A 120 -4.67 6.51 20.10
C ALA A 120 -4.02 5.11 20.02
N ARG A 121 -4.80 4.05 20.15
CA ARG A 121 -4.34 2.66 19.98
C ARG A 121 -3.80 2.43 18.57
N VAL A 122 -4.57 2.78 17.54
CA VAL A 122 -4.13 2.60 16.15
C VAL A 122 -2.90 3.46 15.82
N ALA A 123 -2.84 4.71 16.32
CA ALA A 123 -1.64 5.55 16.17
C ALA A 123 -0.39 4.90 16.78
N GLY A 124 -0.52 4.30 17.97
CA GLY A 124 0.56 3.52 18.60
C GLY A 124 0.94 2.25 17.83
N ASP A 125 -0.03 1.60 17.18
CA ASP A 125 0.22 0.47 16.30
C ASP A 125 1.02 0.92 15.06
N TRP A 126 0.69 2.06 14.46
CA TRP A 126 1.41 2.63 13.33
C TRP A 126 2.86 2.98 13.67
N ASP A 127 3.12 3.50 14.86
CA ASP A 127 4.49 3.74 15.35
C ASP A 127 5.28 2.43 15.46
N ARG A 128 4.66 1.34 15.92
CA ARG A 128 5.29 0.02 15.97
C ARG A 128 5.60 -0.52 14.57
N TYR A 129 4.69 -0.35 13.61
CA TYR A 129 4.90 -0.75 12.22
C TYR A 129 6.01 0.06 11.57
N ALA A 130 6.03 1.38 11.79
CA ALA A 130 7.10 2.26 11.31
C ALA A 130 8.47 1.85 11.86
N LYS A 131 8.53 1.48 13.15
CA LYS A 131 9.75 0.95 13.78
C LYS A 131 10.17 -0.40 13.17
N ALA A 132 9.25 -1.32 12.91
CA ALA A 132 9.56 -2.60 12.27
C ALA A 132 10.16 -2.40 10.87
N MET A 133 9.59 -1.48 10.07
CA MET A 133 10.14 -1.13 8.76
C MET A 133 11.51 -0.46 8.86
N MET A 134 11.72 0.40 9.85
CA MET A 134 13.03 1.01 10.08
C MET A 134 14.09 -0.06 10.40
N GLN A 135 13.77 -1.02 11.27
CA GLN A 135 14.66 -2.15 11.59
C GLN A 135 14.96 -3.03 10.36
N LEU A 136 14.00 -3.21 9.45
CA LEU A 136 14.24 -3.88 8.17
C LEU A 136 15.28 -3.12 7.35
N HIS A 137 15.18 -1.80 7.29
CA HIS A 137 16.10 -0.94 6.57
C HIS A 137 17.44 -0.69 7.29
N ASP A 138 17.61 -1.13 8.55
CA ASP A 138 18.94 -1.22 9.19
C ASP A 138 19.81 -2.31 8.52
N THR A 139 19.18 -3.27 7.85
CA THR A 139 19.85 -4.39 7.18
C THR A 139 19.78 -4.27 5.66
N TYR A 140 18.66 -3.77 5.12
CA TYR A 140 18.35 -3.79 3.70
C TYR A 140 18.14 -2.38 3.13
N ASP A 141 18.80 -2.07 2.04
CA ASP A 141 18.71 -0.74 1.40
C ASP A 141 17.39 -0.53 0.67
N VAL A 142 16.94 -1.53 -0.09
CA VAL A 142 15.70 -1.48 -0.90
C VAL A 142 14.91 -2.75 -0.73
N LEU A 143 13.63 -2.62 -0.45
CA LEU A 143 12.68 -3.74 -0.43
C LEU A 143 11.93 -3.79 -1.78
N LEU A 144 11.98 -4.94 -2.46
CA LEU A 144 11.25 -5.21 -3.69
C LEU A 144 9.96 -5.96 -3.37
N LEU A 145 8.83 -5.44 -3.85
CA LEU A 145 7.48 -5.97 -3.63
C LEU A 145 6.68 -6.02 -4.94
N PRO A 146 5.63 -6.84 -5.04
CA PRO A 146 4.57 -6.56 -6.00
C PRO A 146 3.96 -5.18 -5.73
N THR A 147 3.58 -4.42 -6.74
CA THR A 147 2.73 -3.24 -6.54
C THR A 147 1.33 -3.67 -6.12
N VAL A 148 0.78 -4.65 -6.83
CA VAL A 148 -0.54 -5.26 -6.60
C VAL A 148 -0.44 -6.78 -6.73
N ALA A 149 -1.40 -7.52 -6.16
CA ALA A 149 -1.35 -8.98 -6.16
C ALA A 149 -1.74 -9.60 -7.52
N ASN A 150 -2.53 -8.89 -8.33
CA ASN A 150 -3.04 -9.33 -9.62
C ASN A 150 -2.84 -8.26 -10.69
N THR A 151 -3.18 -8.56 -11.95
CA THR A 151 -3.35 -7.55 -13.00
C THR A 151 -4.59 -6.71 -12.73
N ALA A 152 -4.77 -5.60 -13.50
CA ALA A 152 -5.95 -4.74 -13.34
C ALA A 152 -7.26 -5.54 -13.38
N PRO A 153 -8.14 -5.38 -12.37
CA PRO A 153 -9.40 -6.11 -12.30
C PRO A 153 -10.38 -5.65 -13.39
N LYS A 154 -11.38 -6.48 -13.67
CA LYS A 154 -12.52 -6.07 -14.51
C LYS A 154 -13.34 -5.00 -13.78
N GLN A 155 -14.10 -4.19 -14.53
CA GLN A 155 -14.80 -3.03 -14.01
C GLN A 155 -15.83 -3.37 -12.90
N ASP A 156 -16.37 -4.58 -12.89
CA ASP A 156 -17.37 -5.08 -11.94
C ASP A 156 -16.82 -6.09 -10.92
N ALA A 157 -15.50 -6.21 -10.81
CA ALA A 157 -14.84 -7.23 -9.98
C ALA A 157 -15.18 -7.12 -8.48
N TYR A 158 -15.46 -5.92 -8.00
CA TYR A 158 -15.71 -5.65 -6.57
C TYR A 158 -17.19 -5.37 -6.27
N SER A 159 -18.10 -6.07 -6.97
CA SER A 159 -19.53 -5.97 -6.70
C SER A 159 -19.85 -6.51 -5.31
N LEU A 160 -20.59 -5.71 -4.53
CA LEU A 160 -21.04 -6.08 -3.19
C LEU A 160 -22.31 -6.94 -3.28
N ASP A 161 -22.46 -7.93 -2.40
CA ASP A 161 -23.66 -8.72 -2.34
C ASP A 161 -24.85 -7.93 -1.72
N ALA A 162 -26.08 -8.36 -2.03
CA ALA A 162 -27.28 -7.66 -1.62
C ALA A 162 -27.47 -7.58 -0.08
N ASN A 163 -27.04 -8.60 0.66
CA ASN A 163 -27.13 -8.63 2.13
C ASN A 163 -26.15 -7.62 2.74
N LEU A 164 -24.93 -7.52 2.19
CA LEU A 164 -23.98 -6.52 2.64
C LEU A 164 -24.50 -5.10 2.35
N ILE A 165 -25.06 -4.85 1.15
CA ILE A 165 -25.67 -3.57 0.79
C ILE A 165 -26.80 -3.20 1.76
N GLU A 166 -27.68 -4.13 2.10
CA GLU A 166 -28.76 -3.92 3.07
C GLU A 166 -28.22 -3.50 4.44
N LYS A 167 -27.19 -4.19 4.95
CA LYS A 167 -26.52 -3.81 6.20
C LYS A 167 -25.83 -2.45 6.13
N MET A 168 -25.27 -2.10 5.00
CA MET A 168 -24.66 -0.79 4.76
C MET A 168 -25.70 0.34 4.80
N GLU A 169 -26.87 0.15 4.23
CA GLU A 169 -27.97 1.14 4.30
C GLU A 169 -28.46 1.35 5.74
N HIS A 170 -28.45 0.29 6.57
CA HIS A 170 -28.86 0.31 7.96
C HIS A 170 -27.70 0.39 8.95
N ILE A 171 -26.51 0.82 8.51
CA ILE A 171 -25.27 0.84 9.31
C ILE A 171 -25.42 1.61 10.63
N HIS A 172 -26.27 2.64 10.67
CA HIS A 172 -26.51 3.47 11.84
C HIS A 172 -27.20 2.74 13.01
N GLU A 173 -27.81 1.58 12.76
CA GLU A 173 -28.46 0.73 13.76
C GLU A 173 -27.50 -0.28 14.41
N LEU A 174 -26.30 -0.44 13.86
CA LEU A 174 -25.34 -1.45 14.26
C LEU A 174 -24.41 -0.98 15.39
N SER A 175 -23.87 -1.94 16.15
CA SER A 175 -22.83 -1.70 17.14
C SER A 175 -21.53 -1.18 16.52
N HIS A 176 -20.61 -0.66 17.35
CA HIS A 176 -19.29 -0.22 16.87
C HIS A 176 -18.54 -1.36 16.16
N GLU A 177 -18.50 -2.53 16.77
CA GLU A 177 -17.81 -3.71 16.27
C GLU A 177 -18.40 -4.17 14.94
N ASP A 178 -19.74 -4.23 14.83
CA ASP A 178 -20.43 -4.63 13.60
C ASP A 178 -20.16 -3.62 12.47
N ARG A 179 -20.12 -2.32 12.76
CA ARG A 179 -19.78 -1.28 11.76
C ARG A 179 -18.37 -1.47 11.24
N GLN A 180 -17.39 -1.75 12.11
CA GLN A 180 -16.01 -2.02 11.68
C GLN A 180 -15.93 -3.29 10.81
N GLU A 181 -16.70 -4.32 11.12
CA GLU A 181 -16.79 -5.54 10.31
C GLU A 181 -17.43 -5.27 8.93
N ILE A 182 -18.47 -4.43 8.86
CA ILE A 182 -19.05 -4.00 7.57
C ILE A 182 -18.03 -3.21 6.75
N VAL A 183 -17.30 -2.28 7.37
CA VAL A 183 -16.20 -1.56 6.69
C VAL A 183 -15.16 -2.52 6.13
N TRP A 184 -14.74 -3.52 6.91
CA TRP A 184 -13.79 -4.53 6.43
C TRP A 184 -14.33 -5.28 5.21
N LYS A 185 -15.54 -5.84 5.31
CA LYS A 185 -16.18 -6.61 4.22
C LYS A 185 -16.40 -5.79 2.96
N MET A 186 -16.65 -4.50 3.09
CA MET A 186 -16.84 -3.58 1.97
C MET A 186 -15.56 -3.43 1.12
N PHE A 187 -14.38 -3.53 1.76
CA PHE A 187 -13.09 -3.34 1.09
C PHE A 187 -12.29 -4.65 0.89
N GLU A 188 -12.67 -5.75 1.54
CA GLU A 188 -11.89 -6.99 1.60
C GLU A 188 -11.44 -7.46 0.22
N SER A 189 -12.35 -7.55 -0.76
CA SER A 189 -12.01 -8.00 -2.11
C SER A 189 -11.02 -7.07 -2.83
N SER A 190 -11.13 -5.75 -2.65
CA SER A 190 -10.19 -4.80 -3.26
C SER A 190 -8.84 -4.80 -2.57
N VAL A 191 -8.81 -5.04 -1.25
CA VAL A 191 -7.58 -5.18 -0.48
C VAL A 191 -6.84 -6.47 -0.84
N GLU A 192 -7.54 -7.56 -1.19
CA GLU A 192 -6.91 -8.77 -1.70
C GLU A 192 -6.10 -8.52 -2.98
N ASP A 193 -6.55 -7.62 -3.86
CA ASP A 193 -5.80 -7.24 -5.06
C ASP A 193 -4.72 -6.19 -4.81
N THR A 194 -4.89 -5.31 -3.81
CA THR A 194 -3.97 -4.19 -3.53
C THR A 194 -3.38 -4.19 -2.12
N PRO A 195 -2.83 -5.32 -1.63
CA PRO A 195 -2.48 -5.47 -0.22
C PRO A 195 -1.15 -4.82 0.19
N PHE A 196 -0.32 -4.42 -0.79
CA PHE A 196 1.07 -4.01 -0.54
C PHE A 196 1.26 -2.51 -0.33
N THR A 197 0.40 -1.66 -0.92
CA THR A 197 0.66 -0.21 -1.02
C THR A 197 0.32 0.59 0.25
N GLN A 198 -0.66 0.17 1.04
CA GLN A 198 -1.08 0.90 2.25
C GLN A 198 -0.01 0.94 3.33
N ARG A 199 0.85 -0.07 3.39
CA ARG A 199 1.93 -0.13 4.38
C ARG A 199 2.79 1.12 4.35
N MET A 200 3.26 1.54 3.19
CA MET A 200 4.15 2.68 3.06
C MET A 200 3.46 4.01 3.39
N ASN A 201 2.16 4.12 3.10
CA ASN A 201 1.37 5.28 3.52
C ASN A 201 1.27 5.42 5.05
N ILE A 202 1.26 4.29 5.77
CA ILE A 202 1.18 4.24 7.23
C ILE A 202 2.54 4.42 7.86
N THR A 203 3.55 3.71 7.36
CA THR A 203 4.89 3.67 7.97
C THR A 203 5.81 4.76 7.48
N GLY A 204 5.45 5.45 6.38
CA GLY A 204 6.10 6.66 5.88
C GLY A 204 7.43 6.43 5.14
N GLN A 205 7.68 5.21 4.63
CA GLN A 205 8.78 4.97 3.71
C GLN A 205 8.46 5.53 2.32
N PRO A 206 9.45 6.07 1.59
CA PRO A 206 9.31 6.35 0.18
C PRO A 206 9.15 5.06 -0.61
N ALA A 207 8.29 5.09 -1.61
CA ALA A 207 8.04 3.96 -2.50
C ALA A 207 7.82 4.43 -3.94
N ILE A 208 8.28 3.64 -4.90
CA ILE A 208 8.06 3.86 -6.33
C ILE A 208 7.52 2.59 -6.97
N SER A 209 6.54 2.71 -7.86
CA SER A 209 6.03 1.59 -8.67
C SER A 209 6.51 1.73 -10.11
N LEU A 210 7.14 0.68 -10.64
CA LEU A 210 7.72 0.67 -11.98
C LEU A 210 7.06 -0.42 -12.83
N PRO A 211 6.59 -0.10 -14.06
CA PRO A 211 5.87 -1.03 -14.95
C PRO A 211 6.84 -1.89 -15.75
N VAL A 212 7.39 -2.92 -15.13
CA VAL A 212 8.49 -3.73 -15.70
C VAL A 212 8.03 -5.07 -16.32
N GLY A 213 6.76 -5.41 -16.20
CA GLY A 213 6.21 -6.67 -16.71
C GLY A 213 4.92 -6.50 -17.50
N ARG A 214 4.53 -7.57 -18.20
CA ARG A 214 3.21 -7.72 -18.84
C ARG A 214 2.65 -9.11 -18.58
N SER A 215 1.34 -9.20 -18.41
CA SER A 215 0.62 -10.47 -18.36
C SER A 215 0.52 -11.10 -19.76
N GLN A 216 0.05 -12.36 -19.82
CA GLN A 216 -0.24 -13.03 -21.09
C GLN A 216 -1.30 -12.29 -21.91
N GLU A 217 -2.23 -11.58 -21.24
CA GLU A 217 -3.24 -10.74 -21.90
C GLU A 217 -2.70 -9.34 -22.28
N GLY A 218 -1.41 -9.06 -22.04
CA GLY A 218 -0.77 -7.80 -22.36
C GLY A 218 -0.99 -6.68 -21.34
N MET A 219 -1.62 -6.96 -20.19
CA MET A 219 -1.81 -5.97 -19.10
C MET A 219 -0.48 -5.66 -18.42
N PRO A 220 -0.21 -4.40 -18.09
CA PRO A 220 1.02 -4.04 -17.39
C PRO A 220 1.04 -4.62 -15.97
N ILE A 221 2.24 -5.06 -15.54
CA ILE A 221 2.51 -5.52 -14.18
C ILE A 221 3.61 -4.63 -13.60
N GLY A 222 3.33 -4.02 -12.46
CA GLY A 222 4.25 -3.19 -11.73
C GLY A 222 4.94 -3.93 -10.58
N VAL A 223 6.19 -3.56 -10.31
CA VAL A 223 6.86 -3.86 -9.06
C VAL A 223 7.02 -2.59 -8.24
N GLN A 224 7.01 -2.71 -6.93
CA GLN A 224 7.21 -1.62 -6.00
C GLN A 224 8.58 -1.74 -5.34
N LEU A 225 9.34 -0.64 -5.38
CA LEU A 225 10.56 -0.49 -4.62
C LEU A 225 10.30 0.42 -3.43
N VAL A 226 10.81 0.04 -2.26
CA VAL A 226 10.67 0.79 -1.01
C VAL A 226 12.04 0.99 -0.39
N ALA A 227 12.36 2.20 0.05
CA ALA A 227 13.62 2.53 0.71
C ALA A 227 13.39 3.11 2.12
N ALA A 228 14.45 3.27 2.88
CA ALA A 228 14.42 3.97 4.16
C ALA A 228 13.89 5.41 4.01
N LYS A 229 13.33 5.97 5.07
CA LYS A 229 12.85 7.37 5.06
C LYS A 229 13.99 8.33 4.67
N GLY A 230 13.70 9.22 3.72
CA GLY A 230 14.67 10.19 3.20
C GLY A 230 15.62 9.62 2.14
N ARG A 231 15.38 8.39 1.63
CA ARG A 231 16.18 7.76 0.58
C ARG A 231 15.43 7.64 -0.75
N GLU A 232 14.65 8.65 -1.09
CA GLU A 232 14.02 8.81 -2.42
C GLU A 232 15.07 8.83 -3.55
N ASP A 233 16.27 9.35 -3.25
CA ASP A 233 17.43 9.38 -4.14
C ASP A 233 17.75 7.99 -4.70
N LEU A 234 17.78 6.98 -3.82
CA LEU A 234 18.09 5.60 -4.20
C LEU A 234 17.01 5.00 -5.12
N LEU A 235 15.74 5.27 -4.85
CA LEU A 235 14.63 4.79 -5.67
C LEU A 235 14.67 5.41 -7.08
N LEU A 236 14.94 6.71 -7.17
CA LEU A 236 15.03 7.43 -8.43
C LEU A 236 16.25 6.97 -9.26
N MET A 237 17.38 6.71 -8.60
CA MET A 237 18.58 6.18 -9.26
C MET A 237 18.33 4.80 -9.88
N ILE A 238 17.67 3.89 -9.15
CA ILE A 238 17.31 2.57 -9.68
C ILE A 238 16.30 2.69 -10.82
N ALA A 239 15.31 3.57 -10.68
CA ALA A 239 14.33 3.79 -11.72
C ALA A 239 14.97 4.31 -13.02
N GLU A 240 15.89 5.28 -12.92
CA GLU A 240 16.64 5.81 -14.06
C GLU A 240 17.49 4.72 -14.73
N GLN A 241 18.17 3.88 -13.97
CA GLN A 241 18.94 2.76 -14.50
C GLN A 241 18.03 1.78 -15.26
N TRP A 242 16.89 1.42 -14.70
CA TRP A 242 15.95 0.49 -15.32
C TRP A 242 15.26 1.09 -16.55
N GLU A 243 15.09 2.41 -16.62
CA GLU A 243 14.65 3.10 -17.84
C GLU A 243 15.70 3.01 -18.93
N GLN A 244 16.98 3.26 -18.62
CA GLN A 244 18.11 3.13 -19.56
C GLN A 244 18.28 1.70 -20.06
N ASP A 245 17.99 0.69 -19.24
CA ASP A 245 18.01 -0.73 -19.60
C ASP A 245 16.75 -1.16 -20.38
N GLU A 246 15.87 -0.23 -20.77
CA GLU A 246 14.63 -0.47 -21.51
C GLU A 246 13.70 -1.51 -20.83
N LEU A 247 13.72 -1.57 -19.50
CA LEU A 247 12.88 -2.52 -18.74
C LEU A 247 11.42 -2.10 -18.67
N TRP A 248 11.10 -0.85 -18.94
CA TRP A 248 9.73 -0.34 -18.92
C TRP A 248 8.96 -0.89 -20.12
N LYS A 249 7.89 -1.62 -19.84
CA LYS A 249 7.05 -2.28 -20.82
C LYS A 249 5.70 -1.58 -20.94
N PHE A 250 5.56 -0.68 -21.89
CA PHE A 250 4.31 0.01 -22.24
C PHE A 250 3.64 -0.59 -23.45
#